data_5aca7bae3ca1a242d3b7e712f5b5cf9a
#
_entry.id   5aca7bae3ca1a242d3b7e712f5b5cf9a
#
_cell.length_a   1.000
_cell.length_b   1.000
_cell.length_c   1.000
_cell.angle_alpha   90.00
_cell.angle_beta   90.00
_cell.angle_gamma   90.00
#
_symmetry.space_group_name_H-M   'P 1'
#
loop_
_entity.id
_entity.type
_entity.pdbx_description
1 polymer ?
#
loop_
_entity_poly.entity_id
_entity_poly.type
_entity_poly.pdbx_seq_one_letter_code
_entity_poly.pdbx_strand_id
1 'polypeptide(L)'
;MKILLKLLPGLLPLIVYILIDSILPPKTAIAVAIAFGILQFFLIGIIKKQWDKFIILDTALLALLGGISIIFDNEIFFLWKPALIEALMVIILAIVYFTNINILFKWMGHYMDIPQVNEQQTNTFRKSLLNILILLILHIALIIFSIYHLSHEWWAFISGVLLYIIMGVWLIAQLAINKLNTTKRKKELVPILDDKFQIINVATRDEVHNGSKILHPVVHLYVFNNEGKLLLQKRSNDKLIQPGKWDASVGGHISYNEKPEEALFREAKEEIGLKKFKPELAHHYIWESEIERELVFIFITSILDQNQLRISKEVAELRWWTKREIISQLGKNYFTPNLEFEFQNFISKFWK
;
A
#
# COMPACT_ATOMS: atom_id res chain seq x y z
N MET A 1 -15.22 -17.11 4.80
CA MET A 1 -15.97 -18.07 5.64
C MET A 1 -15.10 -18.70 6.76
N LYS A 2 -13.92 -19.29 6.49
CA LYS A 2 -13.05 -19.92 7.53
C LYS A 2 -12.53 -18.94 8.61
N ILE A 3 -12.32 -17.65 8.31
CA ILE A 3 -11.84 -16.62 9.26
C ILE A 3 -12.97 -16.20 10.20
N LEU A 4 -14.18 -15.96 9.66
CA LEU A 4 -15.36 -15.59 10.46
C LEU A 4 -15.69 -16.66 11.51
N LEU A 5 -15.59 -17.95 11.13
CA LEU A 5 -15.80 -19.09 12.03
C LEU A 5 -14.75 -19.18 13.15
N LYS A 6 -13.56 -18.59 12.97
CA LYS A 6 -12.52 -18.54 14.02
C LYS A 6 -12.75 -17.40 15.02
N LEU A 7 -13.47 -16.33 14.64
CA LEU A 7 -13.76 -15.19 15.50
C LEU A 7 -15.06 -15.36 16.30
N LEU A 8 -15.97 -16.20 15.81
CA LEU A 8 -17.25 -16.50 16.48
C LEU A 8 -17.11 -16.92 17.97
N PRO A 9 -16.13 -17.76 18.37
CA PRO A 9 -16.01 -18.15 19.78
C PRO A 9 -15.84 -16.97 20.74
N GLY A 10 -15.11 -15.92 20.36
CA GLY A 10 -14.92 -14.74 21.21
C GLY A 10 -16.18 -13.88 21.39
N LEU A 11 -17.14 -13.97 20.45
CA LEU A 11 -18.41 -13.23 20.52
C LEU A 11 -19.52 -13.96 21.26
N LEU A 12 -19.46 -15.28 21.38
CA LEU A 12 -20.53 -16.08 21.96
C LEU A 12 -20.87 -15.70 23.40
N PRO A 13 -19.91 -15.47 24.35
CA PRO A 13 -20.24 -15.03 25.69
C PRO A 13 -20.94 -13.66 25.74
N LEU A 14 -20.61 -12.77 24.79
CA LEU A 14 -21.25 -11.46 24.66
C LEU A 14 -22.71 -11.61 24.20
N ILE A 15 -22.96 -12.46 23.19
CA ILE A 15 -24.30 -12.76 22.70
C ILE A 15 -25.16 -13.36 23.83
N VAL A 16 -24.58 -14.29 24.59
CA VAL A 16 -25.27 -14.89 25.76
C VAL A 16 -25.59 -13.81 26.79
N TYR A 17 -24.66 -12.90 27.11
CA TYR A 17 -24.93 -11.78 28.01
C TYR A 17 -26.14 -10.97 27.55
N ILE A 18 -26.19 -10.51 26.29
CA ILE A 18 -27.27 -9.68 25.75
C ILE A 18 -28.62 -10.40 25.83
N LEU A 19 -28.66 -11.69 25.43
CA LEU A 19 -29.88 -12.46 25.45
C LEU A 19 -30.42 -12.67 26.88
N ILE A 20 -29.55 -12.87 27.85
CA ILE A 20 -29.92 -13.08 29.25
C ILE A 20 -30.26 -11.74 29.94
N ASP A 21 -29.54 -10.66 29.65
CA ASP A 21 -29.77 -9.32 30.20
C ASP A 21 -31.14 -8.74 29.82
N SER A 22 -31.69 -9.16 28.67
CA SER A 22 -33.06 -8.81 28.26
C SER A 22 -34.17 -9.47 29.12
N ILE A 23 -33.80 -10.53 29.91
CA ILE A 23 -34.78 -11.34 30.65
C ILE A 23 -34.52 -11.34 32.14
N LEU A 24 -33.23 -11.28 32.56
CA LEU A 24 -32.78 -11.39 33.94
C LEU A 24 -31.93 -10.18 34.34
N PRO A 25 -31.82 -9.89 35.69
CA PRO A 25 -30.97 -8.78 36.16
C PRO A 25 -29.53 -8.88 35.64
N PRO A 26 -28.84 -7.74 35.39
CA PRO A 26 -27.51 -7.67 34.83
C PRO A 26 -26.47 -8.57 35.53
N LYS A 27 -26.49 -8.64 36.86
CA LYS A 27 -25.62 -9.56 37.64
C LYS A 27 -25.75 -11.03 37.20
N THR A 28 -26.98 -11.47 37.02
CA THR A 28 -27.28 -12.86 36.63
C THR A 28 -26.84 -13.08 35.18
N ALA A 29 -27.06 -12.08 34.30
CA ALA A 29 -26.61 -12.15 32.91
C ALA A 29 -25.09 -12.26 32.81
N ILE A 30 -24.35 -11.46 33.59
CA ILE A 30 -22.88 -11.53 33.66
C ILE A 30 -22.41 -12.89 34.20
N ALA A 31 -23.02 -13.41 35.29
CA ALA A 31 -22.66 -14.71 35.85
C ALA A 31 -22.87 -15.85 34.84
N VAL A 32 -23.97 -15.83 34.10
CA VAL A 32 -24.26 -16.80 33.02
C VAL A 32 -23.26 -16.67 31.88
N ALA A 33 -22.93 -15.45 31.46
CA ALA A 33 -21.93 -15.22 30.41
C ALA A 33 -20.52 -15.73 30.83
N ILE A 34 -20.11 -15.52 32.07
CA ILE A 34 -18.85 -16.04 32.62
C ILE A 34 -18.87 -17.56 32.61
N ALA A 35 -19.92 -18.19 33.18
CA ALA A 35 -20.06 -19.64 33.21
C ALA A 35 -20.00 -20.25 31.79
N PHE A 36 -20.71 -19.63 30.85
CA PHE A 36 -20.68 -20.04 29.44
C PHE A 36 -19.30 -19.90 28.83
N GLY A 37 -18.60 -18.76 29.03
CA GLY A 37 -17.25 -18.52 28.52
C GLY A 37 -16.24 -19.56 29.07
N ILE A 38 -16.30 -19.88 30.36
CA ILE A 38 -15.47 -20.89 30.98
C ILE A 38 -15.77 -22.29 30.39
N LEU A 39 -17.05 -22.64 30.27
CA LEU A 39 -17.46 -23.92 29.64
C LEU A 39 -16.96 -24.00 28.18
N GLN A 40 -17.15 -22.96 27.43
CA GLN A 40 -16.68 -22.86 26.03
C GLN A 40 -15.16 -23.02 25.94
N PHE A 41 -14.39 -22.38 26.83
CA PHE A 41 -12.94 -22.51 26.91
C PHE A 41 -12.51 -23.99 27.07
N PHE A 42 -13.10 -24.71 28.04
CA PHE A 42 -12.79 -26.10 28.25
C PHE A 42 -13.21 -26.99 27.07
N LEU A 43 -14.40 -26.77 26.51
CA LEU A 43 -14.89 -27.52 25.34
C LEU A 43 -13.97 -27.36 24.14
N ILE A 44 -13.57 -26.13 23.83
CA ILE A 44 -12.65 -25.86 22.69
C ILE A 44 -11.28 -26.50 22.95
N GLY A 45 -10.75 -26.37 24.17
CA GLY A 45 -9.45 -26.97 24.56
C GLY A 45 -9.45 -28.48 24.40
N ILE A 46 -10.51 -29.13 24.81
CA ILE A 46 -10.67 -30.63 24.72
C ILE A 46 -10.83 -31.04 23.24
N ILE A 47 -11.70 -30.36 22.48
CA ILE A 47 -12.01 -30.72 21.09
C ILE A 47 -10.79 -30.50 20.19
N LYS A 48 -10.13 -29.33 20.31
CA LYS A 48 -8.97 -28.99 19.47
C LYS A 48 -7.65 -29.59 19.96
N LYS A 49 -7.61 -30.14 21.15
CA LYS A 49 -6.37 -30.62 21.82
C LYS A 49 -5.25 -29.57 21.85
N GLN A 50 -5.59 -28.31 21.78
CA GLN A 50 -4.67 -27.18 21.83
C GLN A 50 -5.32 -26.01 22.57
N TRP A 51 -4.54 -25.35 23.43
CA TRP A 51 -4.98 -24.21 24.21
C TRP A 51 -4.56 -22.92 23.46
N ASP A 52 -5.53 -22.25 22.89
CA ASP A 52 -5.29 -20.99 22.20
C ASP A 52 -5.06 -19.86 23.21
N LYS A 53 -3.89 -19.21 23.15
CA LYS A 53 -3.49 -18.14 24.08
C LYS A 53 -4.48 -16.96 24.04
N PHE A 54 -5.09 -16.69 22.89
CA PHE A 54 -6.08 -15.63 22.77
C PHE A 54 -7.37 -15.96 23.51
N ILE A 55 -7.84 -17.21 23.43
CA ILE A 55 -9.02 -17.68 24.15
C ILE A 55 -8.77 -17.68 25.67
N ILE A 56 -7.55 -18.01 26.11
CA ILE A 56 -7.16 -17.91 27.52
C ILE A 56 -7.28 -16.47 28.01
N LEU A 57 -6.69 -15.52 27.27
CA LEU A 57 -6.73 -14.09 27.61
C LEU A 57 -8.16 -13.56 27.65
N ASP A 58 -8.96 -13.88 26.63
CA ASP A 58 -10.37 -13.43 26.53
C ASP A 58 -11.21 -13.97 27.68
N THR A 59 -11.09 -15.26 28.00
CA THR A 59 -11.82 -15.89 29.12
C THR A 59 -11.35 -15.37 30.48
N ALA A 60 -10.04 -15.13 30.65
CA ALA A 60 -9.51 -14.54 31.88
C ALA A 60 -10.02 -13.11 32.12
N LEU A 61 -10.05 -12.28 31.06
CA LEU A 61 -10.62 -10.93 31.12
C LEU A 61 -12.13 -10.97 31.41
N LEU A 62 -12.85 -11.88 30.79
CA LEU A 62 -14.27 -12.09 31.04
C LEU A 62 -14.54 -12.41 32.52
N ALA A 63 -13.79 -13.37 33.07
CA ALA A 63 -13.93 -13.80 34.46
C ALA A 63 -13.51 -12.70 35.44
N LEU A 64 -12.40 -12.00 35.17
CA LEU A 64 -11.88 -10.93 36.01
C LEU A 64 -12.84 -9.74 36.05
N LEU A 65 -13.15 -9.15 34.89
CA LEU A 65 -13.97 -7.94 34.81
C LEU A 65 -15.42 -8.21 35.17
N GLY A 66 -15.95 -9.37 34.77
CA GLY A 66 -17.30 -9.79 35.18
C GLY A 66 -17.37 -10.11 36.65
N GLY A 67 -16.35 -10.74 37.25
CA GLY A 67 -16.25 -10.97 38.69
C GLY A 67 -16.21 -9.65 39.47
N ILE A 68 -15.39 -8.70 39.06
CA ILE A 68 -15.35 -7.33 39.63
C ILE A 68 -16.73 -6.67 39.53
N SER A 69 -17.38 -6.76 38.37
CA SER A 69 -18.70 -6.22 38.12
C SER A 69 -19.76 -6.74 39.10
N ILE A 70 -19.72 -8.08 39.37
CA ILE A 70 -20.64 -8.71 40.33
C ILE A 70 -20.34 -8.26 41.76
N ILE A 71 -19.06 -8.19 42.17
CA ILE A 71 -18.62 -7.82 43.52
C ILE A 71 -19.00 -6.38 43.84
N PHE A 72 -18.76 -5.44 42.91
CA PHE A 72 -19.03 -4.03 43.11
C PHE A 72 -20.44 -3.58 42.70
N ASP A 73 -21.28 -4.51 42.27
CA ASP A 73 -22.64 -4.23 41.79
C ASP A 73 -22.67 -3.18 40.67
N ASN A 74 -21.71 -3.26 39.78
CA ASN A 74 -21.56 -2.26 38.72
C ASN A 74 -21.12 -2.97 37.40
N GLU A 75 -22.06 -3.04 36.47
CA GLU A 75 -21.85 -3.69 35.15
C GLU A 75 -20.84 -2.99 34.25
N ILE A 76 -20.53 -1.72 34.54
CA ILE A 76 -19.57 -0.96 33.73
C ILE A 76 -18.24 -1.69 33.58
N PHE A 77 -17.75 -2.36 34.63
CA PHE A 77 -16.50 -3.13 34.53
C PHE A 77 -16.56 -4.24 33.51
N PHE A 78 -17.70 -4.91 33.36
CA PHE A 78 -17.93 -5.91 32.33
C PHE A 78 -17.99 -5.27 30.93
N LEU A 79 -18.67 -4.14 30.79
CA LEU A 79 -18.82 -3.41 29.53
C LEU A 79 -17.48 -2.89 28.97
N TRP A 80 -16.49 -2.67 29.81
CA TRP A 80 -15.15 -2.24 29.39
C TRP A 80 -14.32 -3.34 28.68
N LYS A 81 -14.69 -4.61 28.81
CA LYS A 81 -13.92 -5.75 28.25
C LYS A 81 -13.54 -5.58 26.78
N PRO A 82 -14.45 -5.27 25.84
CA PRO A 82 -14.10 -5.10 24.43
C PRO A 82 -13.09 -3.97 24.21
N ALA A 83 -13.27 -2.82 24.87
CA ALA A 83 -12.36 -1.68 24.76
C ALA A 83 -10.94 -2.02 25.25
N LEU A 84 -10.79 -2.80 26.33
CA LEU A 84 -9.50 -3.24 26.85
C LEU A 84 -8.79 -4.21 25.91
N ILE A 85 -9.51 -5.15 25.29
CA ILE A 85 -8.95 -6.08 24.30
C ILE A 85 -8.46 -5.31 23.10
N GLU A 86 -9.25 -4.36 22.58
CA GLU A 86 -8.84 -3.52 21.45
C GLU A 86 -7.69 -2.59 21.80
N ALA A 87 -7.65 -2.03 23.02
CA ALA A 87 -6.53 -1.22 23.48
C ALA A 87 -5.22 -2.03 23.51
N LEU A 88 -5.27 -3.28 23.95
CA LEU A 88 -4.12 -4.18 23.88
C LEU A 88 -3.68 -4.43 22.43
N MET A 89 -4.62 -4.64 21.51
CA MET A 89 -4.33 -4.76 20.07
C MET A 89 -3.69 -3.49 19.52
N VAL A 90 -4.20 -2.31 19.87
CA VAL A 90 -3.62 -1.02 19.49
C VAL A 90 -2.18 -0.89 19.98
N ILE A 91 -1.90 -1.27 21.23
CA ILE A 91 -0.53 -1.23 21.78
C ILE A 91 0.39 -2.15 20.98
N ILE A 92 -0.01 -3.38 20.71
CA ILE A 92 0.79 -4.34 19.93
C ILE A 92 1.06 -3.80 18.51
N LEU A 93 0.03 -3.30 17.82
CA LEU A 93 0.16 -2.76 16.47
C LEU A 93 0.97 -1.47 16.45
N ALA A 94 0.87 -0.62 17.49
CA ALA A 94 1.69 0.57 17.63
C ALA A 94 3.17 0.21 17.81
N ILE A 95 3.49 -0.78 18.65
CA ILE A 95 4.86 -1.28 18.78
C ILE A 95 5.39 -1.73 17.41
N VAL A 96 4.60 -2.48 16.64
CA VAL A 96 4.96 -2.91 15.28
C VAL A 96 5.17 -1.71 14.34
N TYR A 97 4.32 -0.69 14.43
CA TYR A 97 4.42 0.50 13.59
C TYR A 97 5.68 1.34 13.88
N PHE A 98 6.03 1.51 15.15
CA PHE A 98 7.18 2.32 15.58
C PHE A 98 8.51 1.57 15.58
N THR A 99 8.49 0.22 15.58
CA THR A 99 9.70 -0.59 15.45
C THR A 99 10.07 -0.82 13.98
N ASN A 100 11.21 -1.45 13.74
CA ASN A 100 11.61 -1.82 12.39
C ASN A 100 10.71 -2.96 11.89
N ILE A 101 9.84 -2.64 10.92
CA ILE A 101 8.88 -3.58 10.31
C ILE A 101 9.54 -4.84 9.75
N ASN A 102 10.82 -4.75 9.35
CA ASN A 102 11.58 -5.92 8.91
C ASN A 102 11.74 -6.98 10.01
N ILE A 103 11.68 -6.60 11.28
CA ILE A 103 11.68 -7.54 12.41
C ILE A 103 10.38 -8.33 12.41
N LEU A 104 9.25 -7.70 12.14
CA LEU A 104 7.96 -8.38 12.04
C LEU A 104 7.94 -9.35 10.87
N PHE A 105 8.40 -8.94 9.68
CA PHE A 105 8.47 -9.83 8.51
C PHE A 105 9.43 -11.00 8.75
N LYS A 106 10.56 -10.78 9.43
CA LYS A 106 11.47 -11.84 9.83
C LYS A 106 10.83 -12.80 10.83
N TRP A 107 10.02 -12.28 11.74
CA TRP A 107 9.30 -13.08 12.73
C TRP A 107 8.15 -13.88 12.10
N MET A 108 7.38 -13.26 11.21
CA MET A 108 6.32 -13.90 10.43
C MET A 108 6.88 -14.95 9.46
N GLY A 109 8.05 -14.73 8.87
CA GLY A 109 8.75 -15.69 7.99
C GLY A 109 9.13 -17.01 8.68
N HIS A 110 9.11 -17.04 10.03
CA HIS A 110 9.26 -18.27 10.81
C HIS A 110 8.01 -19.18 10.78
N TYR A 111 6.85 -18.59 10.46
CA TYR A 111 5.55 -19.27 10.50
C TYR A 111 4.87 -19.35 9.12
N MET A 112 5.34 -18.58 8.15
CA MET A 112 4.77 -18.48 6.81
C MET A 112 5.90 -18.19 5.81
N ASP A 113 5.88 -18.83 4.64
CA ASP A 113 6.76 -18.47 3.51
C ASP A 113 6.38 -17.07 3.01
N ILE A 114 7.07 -16.06 3.53
CA ILE A 114 6.87 -14.66 3.10
C ILE A 114 7.95 -14.35 2.06
N PRO A 115 7.58 -13.95 0.83
CA PRO A 115 8.54 -13.47 -0.17
C PRO A 115 9.34 -12.29 0.39
N GLN A 116 10.56 -12.09 -0.08
CA GLN A 116 11.34 -10.90 0.26
C GLN A 116 10.54 -9.63 -0.05
N VAL A 117 10.21 -8.89 0.99
CA VAL A 117 9.39 -7.67 0.89
C VAL A 117 10.31 -6.51 0.54
N ASN A 118 10.03 -5.84 -0.57
CA ASN A 118 10.78 -4.65 -0.98
C ASN A 118 10.35 -3.41 -0.14
N GLU A 119 11.15 -2.36 -0.21
CA GLU A 119 10.93 -1.13 0.58
C GLU A 119 9.55 -0.48 0.28
N GLN A 120 9.07 -0.57 -0.94
CA GLN A 120 7.77 -0.05 -1.35
C GLN A 120 6.60 -0.82 -0.71
N GLN A 121 6.70 -2.15 -0.67
CA GLN A 121 5.70 -3.00 0.00
C GLN A 121 5.68 -2.71 1.50
N THR A 122 6.85 -2.48 2.10
CA THR A 122 7.01 -2.06 3.50
C THR A 122 6.31 -0.74 3.78
N ASN A 123 6.48 0.27 2.92
CA ASN A 123 5.84 1.58 3.06
C ASN A 123 4.32 1.51 2.88
N THR A 124 3.84 0.71 1.92
CA THR A 124 2.39 0.48 1.72
C THR A 124 1.78 -0.23 2.94
N PHE A 125 2.47 -1.23 3.48
CA PHE A 125 2.05 -1.91 4.69
C PHE A 125 1.99 -0.97 5.90
N ARG A 126 3.00 -0.08 6.06
CA ARG A 126 3.02 0.95 7.11
C ARG A 126 1.83 1.90 7.03
N LYS A 127 1.50 2.39 5.84
CA LYS A 127 0.32 3.24 5.63
C LYS A 127 -0.97 2.51 6.01
N SER A 128 -1.11 1.24 5.59
CA SER A 128 -2.28 0.43 5.94
C SER A 128 -2.37 0.17 7.44
N LEU A 129 -1.25 -0.07 8.10
CA LEU A 129 -1.17 -0.28 9.55
C LEU A 129 -1.59 0.98 10.33
N LEU A 130 -1.14 2.16 9.88
CA LEU A 130 -1.56 3.44 10.47
C LEU A 130 -3.08 3.65 10.36
N ASN A 131 -3.66 3.35 9.20
CA ASN A 131 -5.10 3.46 9.01
C ASN A 131 -5.87 2.51 9.94
N ILE A 132 -5.38 1.28 10.13
CA ILE A 132 -5.98 0.32 11.08
C ILE A 132 -5.85 0.83 12.52
N LEU A 133 -4.70 1.38 12.91
CA LEU A 133 -4.51 1.97 14.24
C LEU A 133 -5.49 3.11 14.52
N ILE A 134 -5.63 4.04 13.58
CA ILE A 134 -6.58 5.16 13.70
C ILE A 134 -8.00 4.62 13.84
N LEU A 135 -8.38 3.64 13.02
CA LEU A 135 -9.71 3.04 13.03
C LEU A 135 -10.01 2.39 14.40
N LEU A 136 -9.07 1.60 14.94
CA LEU A 136 -9.24 0.96 16.25
C LEU A 136 -9.33 1.99 17.38
N ILE A 137 -8.52 3.04 17.37
CA ILE A 137 -8.59 4.12 18.37
C ILE A 137 -9.96 4.81 18.34
N LEU A 138 -10.48 5.12 17.15
CA LEU A 138 -11.80 5.72 16.99
C LEU A 138 -12.90 4.76 17.43
N HIS A 139 -12.76 3.47 17.17
CA HIS A 139 -13.73 2.47 17.59
C HIS A 139 -13.72 2.29 19.12
N ILE A 140 -12.55 2.27 19.76
CA ILE A 140 -12.46 2.27 21.24
C ILE A 140 -13.17 3.49 21.83
N ALA A 141 -12.94 4.69 21.28
CA ALA A 141 -13.63 5.88 21.74
C ALA A 141 -15.16 5.75 21.60
N LEU A 142 -15.63 5.13 20.51
CA LEU A 142 -17.06 4.88 20.30
C LEU A 142 -17.61 3.83 21.27
N ILE A 143 -16.86 2.78 21.59
CA ILE A 143 -17.25 1.80 22.64
C ILE A 143 -17.36 2.53 23.98
N ILE A 144 -16.37 3.32 24.38
CA ILE A 144 -16.39 4.07 25.65
C ILE A 144 -17.59 5.01 25.67
N PHE A 145 -17.83 5.77 24.60
CA PHE A 145 -19.01 6.62 24.50
C PHE A 145 -20.32 5.82 24.68
N SER A 146 -20.43 4.65 24.05
CA SER A 146 -21.63 3.84 24.14
C SER A 146 -21.90 3.30 25.55
N ILE A 147 -20.86 3.00 26.33
CA ILE A 147 -20.98 2.52 27.72
C ILE A 147 -21.75 3.54 28.60
N TYR A 148 -21.51 4.83 28.35
CA TYR A 148 -22.04 5.89 29.22
C TYR A 148 -23.30 6.60 28.68
N HIS A 149 -23.57 6.49 27.37
CA HIS A 149 -24.57 7.32 26.71
C HIS A 149 -25.61 6.57 25.89
N LEU A 150 -25.39 5.26 25.62
CA LEU A 150 -26.30 4.48 24.79
C LEU A 150 -26.90 3.29 25.55
N SER A 151 -27.93 2.66 24.97
CA SER A 151 -28.52 1.43 25.54
C SER A 151 -27.58 0.23 25.35
N HIS A 152 -27.83 -0.84 26.13
CA HIS A 152 -27.04 -2.07 26.05
C HIS A 152 -27.03 -2.71 24.67
N GLU A 153 -28.13 -2.62 23.92
CA GLU A 153 -28.21 -3.15 22.55
C GLU A 153 -27.28 -2.38 21.62
N TRP A 154 -27.22 -1.04 21.73
CA TRP A 154 -26.31 -0.23 20.93
C TRP A 154 -24.85 -0.46 21.31
N TRP A 155 -24.53 -0.55 22.60
CA TRP A 155 -23.21 -0.92 23.06
C TRP A 155 -22.79 -2.28 22.49
N ALA A 156 -23.68 -3.28 22.55
CA ALA A 156 -23.40 -4.61 22.04
C ALA A 156 -23.19 -4.65 20.53
N PHE A 157 -24.00 -3.90 19.77
CA PHE A 157 -23.82 -3.75 18.34
C PHE A 157 -22.45 -3.09 18.00
N ILE A 158 -22.13 -1.99 18.69
CA ILE A 158 -20.87 -1.26 18.49
C ILE A 158 -19.69 -2.16 18.86
N SER A 159 -19.66 -2.72 20.06
CA SER A 159 -18.51 -3.51 20.54
C SER A 159 -18.37 -4.89 19.89
N GLY A 160 -19.46 -5.48 19.40
CA GLY A 160 -19.47 -6.84 18.86
C GLY A 160 -19.51 -6.94 17.34
N VAL A 161 -20.17 -6.04 16.65
CA VAL A 161 -20.50 -6.21 15.22
C VAL A 161 -19.92 -5.08 14.34
N LEU A 162 -19.99 -3.83 14.80
CA LEU A 162 -19.67 -2.67 13.99
C LEU A 162 -18.24 -2.71 13.42
N LEU A 163 -17.25 -3.11 14.23
CA LEU A 163 -15.86 -3.22 13.79
C LEU A 163 -15.71 -4.16 12.59
N TYR A 164 -16.37 -5.32 12.63
CA TYR A 164 -16.31 -6.30 11.52
C TYR A 164 -16.96 -5.78 10.25
N ILE A 165 -18.06 -5.01 10.38
CA ILE A 165 -18.71 -4.36 9.24
C ILE A 165 -17.74 -3.34 8.61
N ILE A 166 -17.13 -2.46 9.43
CA ILE A 166 -16.20 -1.43 8.95
C ILE A 166 -14.97 -2.08 8.29
N MET A 167 -14.38 -3.10 8.91
CA MET A 167 -13.25 -3.85 8.34
C MET A 167 -13.63 -4.56 7.04
N GLY A 168 -14.82 -5.14 6.97
CA GLY A 168 -15.33 -5.77 5.75
C GLY A 168 -15.52 -4.78 4.61
N VAL A 169 -16.15 -3.63 4.87
CA VAL A 169 -16.32 -2.55 3.88
C VAL A 169 -14.96 -2.01 3.43
N TRP A 170 -14.03 -1.78 4.36
CA TRP A 170 -12.68 -1.33 4.04
C TRP A 170 -11.95 -2.34 3.14
N LEU A 171 -12.02 -3.64 3.44
CA LEU A 171 -11.40 -4.69 2.63
C LEU A 171 -12.00 -4.74 1.22
N ILE A 172 -13.34 -4.68 1.10
CA ILE A 172 -14.03 -4.67 -0.20
C ILE A 172 -13.61 -3.43 -1.00
N ALA A 173 -13.53 -2.25 -0.37
CA ALA A 173 -13.08 -1.02 -1.01
C ALA A 173 -11.63 -1.16 -1.53
N GLN A 174 -10.72 -1.72 -0.74
CA GLN A 174 -9.33 -1.98 -1.16
C GLN A 174 -9.26 -2.95 -2.34
N LEU A 175 -10.03 -4.04 -2.32
CA LEU A 175 -10.09 -4.99 -3.43
C LEU A 175 -10.65 -4.35 -4.70
N ALA A 176 -11.69 -3.51 -4.58
CA ALA A 176 -12.27 -2.79 -5.71
C ALA A 176 -11.28 -1.78 -6.31
N ILE A 177 -10.59 -0.99 -5.48
CA ILE A 177 -9.55 -0.03 -5.92
C ILE A 177 -8.41 -0.77 -6.62
N ASN A 178 -7.92 -1.87 -6.04
CA ASN A 178 -6.86 -2.67 -6.65
C ASN A 178 -7.29 -3.26 -8.00
N LYS A 179 -8.53 -3.76 -8.10
CA LYS A 179 -9.09 -4.27 -9.36
C LYS A 179 -9.19 -3.17 -10.42
N LEU A 180 -9.66 -1.97 -10.05
CA LEU A 180 -9.74 -0.82 -10.97
C LEU A 180 -8.35 -0.39 -11.46
N ASN A 181 -7.36 -0.34 -10.57
CA ASN A 181 -5.98 -0.01 -10.91
C ASN A 181 -5.34 -1.07 -11.82
N THR A 182 -5.58 -2.35 -11.54
CA THR A 182 -5.12 -3.47 -12.39
C THR A 182 -5.79 -3.44 -13.76
N THR A 183 -7.07 -3.09 -13.84
CA THR A 183 -7.79 -2.98 -15.12
C THR A 183 -7.28 -1.80 -15.96
N LYS A 184 -6.90 -0.68 -15.33
CA LYS A 184 -6.25 0.44 -16.02
C LYS A 184 -4.88 0.05 -16.57
N ARG A 185 -4.03 -0.64 -15.78
CA ARG A 185 -2.71 -1.15 -16.20
C ARG A 185 -2.81 -2.19 -17.34
N LYS A 186 -3.78 -3.10 -17.27
CA LYS A 186 -4.01 -4.12 -18.33
C LYS A 186 -4.47 -3.55 -19.68
N LYS A 187 -4.94 -2.28 -19.73
CA LYS A 187 -5.34 -1.63 -20.99
C LYS A 187 -4.19 -0.99 -21.75
N GLU A 188 -3.04 -0.83 -21.15
CA GLU A 188 -1.87 -0.26 -21.82
C GLU A 188 -1.14 -1.39 -22.57
N LEU A 189 -1.52 -1.57 -23.83
CA LEU A 189 -0.86 -2.50 -24.75
C LEU A 189 0.33 -1.80 -25.40
N VAL A 190 1.47 -2.42 -25.33
CA VAL A 190 2.71 -1.97 -25.97
C VAL A 190 3.06 -2.92 -27.11
N PRO A 191 3.58 -2.42 -28.24
CA PRO A 191 4.01 -3.28 -29.32
C PRO A 191 5.25 -4.08 -28.94
N ILE A 192 5.31 -5.34 -29.34
CA ILE A 192 6.48 -6.20 -29.26
C ILE A 192 7.24 -6.10 -30.59
N LEU A 193 8.55 -5.89 -30.51
CA LEU A 193 9.41 -5.75 -31.66
C LEU A 193 10.30 -6.98 -31.86
N ASP A 194 10.60 -7.27 -33.12
CA ASP A 194 11.69 -8.17 -33.47
C ASP A 194 13.04 -7.43 -33.50
N ASP A 195 14.14 -8.15 -33.80
CA ASP A 195 15.47 -7.55 -33.88
C ASP A 195 15.67 -6.60 -35.10
N LYS A 196 14.66 -6.52 -35.98
CA LYS A 196 14.59 -5.55 -37.08
C LYS A 196 13.67 -4.38 -36.77
N PHE A 197 13.22 -4.28 -35.51
CA PHE A 197 12.28 -3.27 -35.02
C PHE A 197 10.89 -3.28 -35.66
N GLN A 198 10.50 -4.44 -36.25
CA GLN A 198 9.16 -4.62 -36.80
C GLN A 198 8.20 -5.08 -35.67
N ILE A 199 6.99 -4.56 -35.68
CA ILE A 199 5.95 -4.98 -34.72
C ILE A 199 5.53 -6.42 -35.11
N ILE A 200 5.73 -7.36 -34.20
CA ILE A 200 5.35 -8.77 -34.38
C ILE A 200 4.17 -9.20 -33.53
N ASN A 201 3.90 -8.48 -32.42
CA ASN A 201 2.80 -8.78 -31.51
C ASN A 201 2.54 -7.56 -30.60
N VAL A 202 1.63 -7.73 -29.63
CA VAL A 202 1.38 -6.78 -28.55
C VAL A 202 1.43 -7.51 -27.21
N ALA A 203 1.86 -6.82 -26.16
CA ALA A 203 1.83 -7.29 -24.78
C ALA A 203 1.30 -6.22 -23.84
N THR A 204 0.92 -6.61 -22.63
CA THR A 204 0.63 -5.66 -21.58
C THR A 204 1.92 -5.12 -20.98
N ARG A 205 1.88 -3.94 -20.38
CA ARG A 205 3.01 -3.35 -19.66
C ARG A 205 3.59 -4.30 -18.59
N ASP A 206 2.74 -5.04 -17.89
CA ASP A 206 3.20 -6.01 -16.87
C ASP A 206 3.99 -7.19 -17.47
N GLU A 207 3.65 -7.61 -18.70
CA GLU A 207 4.34 -8.71 -19.38
C GLU A 207 5.74 -8.32 -19.88
N VAL A 208 5.94 -7.07 -20.27
CA VAL A 208 7.25 -6.61 -20.77
C VAL A 208 8.23 -6.27 -19.64
N HIS A 209 7.74 -6.10 -18.40
CA HIS A 209 8.54 -5.76 -17.21
C HIS A 209 8.66 -6.91 -16.18
N ASN A 210 8.33 -8.13 -16.54
CA ASN A 210 8.36 -9.30 -15.64
C ASN A 210 9.65 -10.13 -15.70
N GLY A 211 10.70 -9.62 -16.34
CA GLY A 211 11.94 -10.35 -16.59
C GLY A 211 11.95 -11.15 -17.90
N SER A 212 10.88 -11.08 -18.71
CA SER A 212 10.80 -11.77 -20.02
C SER A 212 11.74 -11.20 -21.08
N LYS A 213 12.31 -10.00 -20.86
CA LYS A 213 13.18 -9.28 -21.79
C LYS A 213 12.58 -9.14 -23.20
N ILE A 214 11.27 -8.95 -23.26
CA ILE A 214 10.55 -8.70 -24.49
C ILE A 214 10.89 -7.30 -24.99
N LEU A 215 11.42 -7.20 -26.23
CA LEU A 215 11.77 -5.91 -26.81
C LEU A 215 10.52 -5.09 -27.10
N HIS A 216 10.44 -3.92 -26.51
CA HIS A 216 9.33 -2.98 -26.67
C HIS A 216 9.84 -1.54 -26.74
N PRO A 217 9.13 -0.61 -27.41
CA PRO A 217 9.62 0.75 -27.61
C PRO A 217 9.18 1.69 -26.48
N VAL A 218 10.10 2.61 -26.11
CA VAL A 218 9.89 3.68 -25.15
C VAL A 218 10.42 5.00 -25.64
N VAL A 219 9.93 6.11 -25.10
CA VAL A 219 10.43 7.48 -25.40
C VAL A 219 11.04 8.09 -24.15
N HIS A 220 12.17 8.77 -24.32
CA HIS A 220 12.78 9.62 -23.30
C HIS A 220 12.92 11.04 -23.86
N LEU A 221 12.54 12.05 -23.05
CA LEU A 221 12.70 13.47 -23.37
C LEU A 221 13.69 14.10 -22.41
N TYR A 222 14.60 14.88 -22.96
CA TYR A 222 15.52 15.73 -22.23
C TYR A 222 15.22 17.20 -22.54
N VAL A 223 14.81 17.96 -21.52
CA VAL A 223 14.40 19.34 -21.62
C VAL A 223 15.48 20.27 -21.09
N PHE A 224 15.99 21.15 -21.92
CA PHE A 224 16.93 22.20 -21.54
C PHE A 224 16.22 23.54 -21.35
N ASN A 225 16.72 24.36 -20.43
CA ASN A 225 16.29 25.75 -20.34
C ASN A 225 17.28 26.70 -21.06
N ASN A 226 16.95 27.98 -21.09
CA ASN A 226 17.79 29.04 -21.69
C ASN A 226 19.12 29.27 -20.96
N GLU A 227 19.25 28.76 -19.70
CA GLU A 227 20.51 28.81 -18.95
C GLU A 227 21.39 27.58 -19.20
N GLY A 228 21.00 26.70 -20.09
CA GLY A 228 21.70 25.45 -20.37
C GLY A 228 21.60 24.42 -19.26
N LYS A 229 20.64 24.51 -18.36
CA LYS A 229 20.36 23.48 -17.35
C LYS A 229 19.40 22.44 -17.91
N LEU A 230 19.58 21.19 -17.49
CA LEU A 230 18.73 20.04 -17.84
C LEU A 230 17.67 19.82 -16.77
N LEU A 231 16.41 19.69 -17.19
CA LEU A 231 15.34 19.26 -16.32
C LEU A 231 15.43 17.75 -16.09
N LEU A 232 15.44 17.31 -14.85
CA LEU A 232 15.27 15.91 -14.51
C LEU A 232 14.05 15.75 -13.62
N GLN A 233 13.37 14.61 -13.72
CA GLN A 233 12.30 14.23 -12.84
C GLN A 233 12.76 13.23 -11.79
N LYS A 234 12.25 13.37 -10.58
CA LYS A 234 12.40 12.36 -9.53
C LYS A 234 11.20 11.43 -9.58
N ARG A 235 11.45 10.17 -9.79
CA ARG A 235 10.41 9.13 -9.85
C ARG A 235 9.66 9.04 -8.52
N SER A 236 8.34 8.89 -8.58
CA SER A 236 7.54 8.66 -7.38
C SER A 236 8.03 7.41 -6.64
N ASN A 237 7.96 7.43 -5.31
CA ASN A 237 8.26 6.27 -4.47
C ASN A 237 7.26 5.11 -4.69
N ASP A 238 6.15 5.36 -5.38
CA ASP A 238 5.14 4.35 -5.72
C ASP A 238 5.44 3.63 -7.05
N LYS A 239 6.49 4.01 -7.79
CA LYS A 239 6.92 3.30 -9.02
C LYS A 239 7.57 1.96 -8.67
N LEU A 240 7.26 0.92 -9.48
CA LEU A 240 7.80 -0.44 -9.28
C LEU A 240 9.30 -0.54 -9.57
N ILE A 241 9.77 0.22 -10.57
CA ILE A 241 11.16 0.18 -11.07
C ILE A 241 11.84 1.47 -10.66
N GLN A 242 13.00 1.40 -10.01
CA GLN A 242 13.85 2.53 -9.61
C GLN A 242 13.10 3.65 -8.86
N PRO A 243 12.31 3.36 -7.76
CA PRO A 243 11.57 4.37 -7.01
C PRO A 243 12.51 5.40 -6.40
N GLY A 244 12.08 6.67 -6.40
CA GLY A 244 12.79 7.78 -5.76
C GLY A 244 14.09 8.23 -6.41
N LYS A 245 14.50 7.62 -7.53
CA LYS A 245 15.67 8.04 -8.31
C LYS A 245 15.32 9.15 -9.30
N TRP A 246 16.35 9.91 -9.67
CA TRP A 246 16.24 10.90 -10.74
C TRP A 246 16.37 10.23 -12.10
N ASP A 247 15.58 10.70 -13.06
CA ASP A 247 15.43 10.12 -14.39
C ASP A 247 15.35 11.21 -15.46
N ALA A 248 15.23 10.82 -16.72
CA ALA A 248 14.99 11.74 -17.84
C ALA A 248 13.87 12.74 -17.52
N SER A 249 13.79 13.85 -18.22
CA SER A 249 12.73 14.86 -17.99
C SER A 249 11.33 14.26 -18.12
N VAL A 250 11.16 13.33 -19.07
CA VAL A 250 9.95 12.54 -19.31
C VAL A 250 10.38 11.16 -19.81
N GLY A 251 9.67 10.11 -19.39
CA GLY A 251 9.88 8.76 -19.89
C GLY A 251 8.58 7.96 -19.94
N GLY A 252 8.29 7.32 -21.07
CA GLY A 252 7.07 6.54 -21.18
C GLY A 252 7.07 5.53 -22.33
N HIS A 253 6.08 4.62 -22.29
CA HIS A 253 5.91 3.60 -23.32
C HIS A 253 5.20 4.17 -24.53
N ILE A 254 5.54 3.61 -25.69
CA ILE A 254 4.78 3.83 -26.91
C ILE A 254 3.64 2.82 -26.92
N SER A 255 2.39 3.31 -26.90
CA SER A 255 1.22 2.46 -26.98
C SER A 255 1.06 1.82 -28.37
N TYR A 256 0.36 0.69 -28.43
CA TYR A 256 0.06 0.06 -29.72
C TYR A 256 -0.69 1.05 -30.63
N ASN A 257 -0.25 1.16 -31.89
CA ASN A 257 -0.69 2.11 -32.88
C ASN A 257 -0.34 3.59 -32.64
N GLU A 258 0.53 3.88 -31.69
CA GLU A 258 1.04 5.23 -31.40
C GLU A 258 2.43 5.42 -32.03
N LYS A 259 2.71 6.60 -32.58
CA LYS A 259 4.06 6.94 -33.05
C LYS A 259 4.92 7.45 -31.88
N PRO A 260 6.27 7.35 -31.99
CA PRO A 260 7.15 7.85 -30.92
C PRO A 260 6.89 9.30 -30.51
N GLU A 261 6.65 10.19 -31.49
CA GLU A 261 6.38 11.60 -31.22
C GLU A 261 5.01 11.81 -30.53
N GLU A 262 4.00 11.01 -30.89
CA GLU A 262 2.68 11.06 -30.28
C GLU A 262 2.75 10.63 -28.81
N ALA A 263 3.46 9.52 -28.55
CA ALA A 263 3.74 9.06 -27.18
C ALA A 263 4.50 10.12 -26.38
N LEU A 264 5.51 10.75 -26.98
CA LEU A 264 6.29 11.80 -26.36
C LEU A 264 5.44 12.98 -25.92
N PHE A 265 4.55 13.48 -26.78
CA PHE A 265 3.65 14.59 -26.46
C PHE A 265 2.63 14.21 -25.37
N ARG A 266 2.11 12.99 -25.41
CA ARG A 266 1.20 12.48 -24.39
C ARG A 266 1.89 12.39 -23.04
N GLU A 267 3.03 11.74 -22.95
CA GLU A 267 3.79 11.55 -21.70
C GLU A 267 4.27 12.90 -21.13
N ALA A 268 4.79 13.80 -21.98
CA ALA A 268 5.23 15.14 -21.56
C ALA A 268 4.07 15.95 -20.94
N LYS A 269 2.86 15.84 -21.51
CA LYS A 269 1.66 16.46 -20.96
C LYS A 269 1.22 15.81 -19.65
N GLU A 270 1.27 14.47 -19.57
CA GLU A 270 0.80 13.69 -18.43
C GLU A 270 1.74 13.80 -17.23
N GLU A 271 3.05 13.68 -17.43
CA GLU A 271 4.04 13.68 -16.33
C GLU A 271 4.38 15.09 -15.85
N ILE A 272 4.70 16.01 -16.76
CA ILE A 272 5.23 17.34 -16.42
C ILE A 272 4.38 18.54 -16.93
N GLY A 273 3.21 18.29 -17.51
CA GLY A 273 2.30 19.33 -17.98
C GLY A 273 2.76 20.07 -19.23
N LEU A 274 3.87 19.66 -19.87
CA LEU A 274 4.46 20.30 -21.02
C LEU A 274 3.64 20.03 -22.29
N LYS A 275 3.06 21.09 -22.90
CA LYS A 275 2.12 20.96 -24.03
C LYS A 275 2.67 21.49 -25.35
N LYS A 276 3.57 22.50 -25.29
CA LYS A 276 4.08 23.19 -26.49
C LYS A 276 5.61 23.15 -26.46
N PHE A 277 6.19 22.33 -27.30
CA PHE A 277 7.64 22.22 -27.48
C PHE A 277 7.94 21.65 -28.88
N LYS A 278 9.18 21.77 -29.32
CA LYS A 278 9.65 21.17 -30.57
C LYS A 278 10.70 20.14 -30.26
N PRO A 279 10.34 18.84 -30.26
CA PRO A 279 11.30 17.78 -30.00
C PRO A 279 12.17 17.51 -31.22
N GLU A 280 13.44 17.23 -30.98
CA GLU A 280 14.39 16.72 -31.97
C GLU A 280 14.80 15.32 -31.55
N LEU A 281 14.72 14.33 -32.46
CA LEU A 281 15.22 12.98 -32.23
C LEU A 281 16.75 13.03 -32.19
N ALA A 282 17.32 12.80 -31.02
CA ALA A 282 18.76 12.85 -30.78
C ALA A 282 19.41 11.51 -31.11
N HIS A 283 18.79 10.40 -30.67
CA HIS A 283 19.33 9.06 -30.83
C HIS A 283 18.26 7.99 -30.58
N HIS A 284 18.55 6.73 -30.94
CA HIS A 284 17.83 5.55 -30.46
C HIS A 284 18.83 4.44 -30.18
N TYR A 285 18.52 3.58 -29.18
CA TYR A 285 19.38 2.48 -28.79
C TYR A 285 18.57 1.39 -28.09
N ILE A 286 19.14 0.20 -27.95
CA ILE A 286 18.55 -0.87 -27.14
C ILE A 286 19.12 -0.77 -25.73
N TRP A 287 18.24 -0.58 -24.75
CA TRP A 287 18.54 -0.78 -23.35
C TRP A 287 18.20 -2.20 -22.95
N GLU A 288 19.09 -2.84 -22.20
CA GLU A 288 18.85 -4.15 -21.63
C GLU A 288 19.31 -4.19 -20.17
N SER A 289 18.40 -4.63 -19.28
CA SER A 289 18.65 -4.86 -17.87
C SER A 289 18.31 -6.31 -17.50
N GLU A 290 18.34 -6.64 -16.20
CA GLU A 290 17.92 -7.97 -15.73
C GLU A 290 16.43 -8.23 -15.95
N ILE A 291 15.60 -7.18 -15.98
CA ILE A 291 14.14 -7.28 -15.98
C ILE A 291 13.46 -6.80 -17.26
N GLU A 292 14.13 -6.00 -18.10
CA GLU A 292 13.52 -5.37 -19.28
C GLU A 292 14.50 -5.25 -20.45
N ARG A 293 13.95 -5.16 -21.67
CA ARG A 293 14.68 -4.87 -22.91
C ARG A 293 13.87 -3.86 -23.72
N GLU A 294 14.40 -2.68 -23.94
CA GLU A 294 13.70 -1.52 -24.49
C GLU A 294 14.39 -0.96 -25.72
N LEU A 295 13.63 -0.62 -26.75
CA LEU A 295 14.10 0.27 -27.83
C LEU A 295 13.78 1.71 -27.40
N VAL A 296 14.80 2.41 -26.92
CA VAL A 296 14.67 3.79 -26.39
C VAL A 296 14.85 4.80 -27.50
N PHE A 297 13.85 5.67 -27.70
CA PHE A 297 13.95 6.86 -28.55
C PHE A 297 14.23 8.09 -27.70
N ILE A 298 15.42 8.67 -27.84
CA ILE A 298 15.85 9.84 -27.09
C ILE A 298 15.49 11.10 -27.88
N PHE A 299 14.68 11.96 -27.28
CA PHE A 299 14.36 13.27 -27.81
C PHE A 299 14.94 14.37 -26.91
N ILE A 300 15.32 15.47 -27.55
CA ILE A 300 15.76 16.68 -26.87
C ILE A 300 14.87 17.86 -27.25
N THR A 301 14.71 18.81 -26.34
CA THR A 301 14.04 20.08 -26.61
C THR A 301 14.57 21.17 -25.68
N SER A 302 14.32 22.44 -26.07
CA SER A 302 14.57 23.58 -25.18
C SER A 302 13.27 24.34 -24.95
N ILE A 303 13.06 24.83 -23.74
CA ILE A 303 11.90 25.63 -23.37
C ILE A 303 12.36 26.97 -22.79
N LEU A 304 11.61 28.02 -23.12
CA LEU A 304 11.83 29.39 -22.63
C LEU A 304 10.98 29.67 -21.38
N ASP A 305 9.74 29.19 -21.40
CA ASP A 305 8.80 29.38 -20.28
C ASP A 305 8.72 28.14 -19.39
N GLN A 306 9.28 28.28 -18.19
CA GLN A 306 9.27 27.22 -17.18
C GLN A 306 7.95 27.15 -16.39
N ASN A 307 7.11 28.23 -16.46
CA ASN A 307 5.86 28.28 -15.69
C ASN A 307 4.77 27.33 -16.22
N GLN A 308 4.95 26.79 -17.42
CA GLN A 308 4.06 25.79 -17.98
C GLN A 308 4.21 24.39 -17.33
N LEU A 309 5.30 24.14 -16.61
CA LEU A 309 5.55 22.85 -15.98
C LEU A 309 4.60 22.61 -14.80
N ARG A 310 4.09 21.40 -14.68
CA ARG A 310 3.21 20.94 -13.60
C ARG A 310 3.61 19.53 -13.21
N ILE A 311 3.76 19.28 -11.93
CA ILE A 311 4.08 17.95 -11.40
C ILE A 311 2.80 17.12 -11.35
N SER A 312 2.83 15.92 -11.93
CA SER A 312 1.77 14.93 -11.82
C SER A 312 1.96 14.05 -10.56
N LYS A 313 1.02 13.14 -10.30
CA LYS A 313 1.16 12.15 -9.21
C LYS A 313 2.28 11.14 -9.44
N GLU A 314 2.74 10.99 -10.68
CA GLU A 314 3.78 10.04 -11.07
C GLU A 314 5.20 10.57 -10.85
N VAL A 315 5.34 11.88 -10.69
CA VAL A 315 6.59 12.60 -10.51
C VAL A 315 6.63 13.17 -9.10
N ALA A 316 7.65 12.81 -8.31
CA ALA A 316 7.81 13.31 -6.96
C ALA A 316 8.37 14.74 -6.91
N GLU A 317 9.28 15.07 -7.84
CA GLU A 317 9.99 16.35 -7.88
C GLU A 317 10.49 16.62 -9.30
N LEU A 318 10.55 17.90 -9.71
CA LEU A 318 11.23 18.40 -10.90
C LEU A 318 12.35 19.33 -10.48
N ARG A 319 13.55 19.18 -11.06
CA ARG A 319 14.68 20.03 -10.76
C ARG A 319 15.52 20.29 -12.01
N TRP A 320 16.00 21.52 -12.13
CA TRP A 320 16.99 21.93 -13.12
C TRP A 320 18.41 21.62 -12.62
N TRP A 321 19.16 20.89 -13.41
CA TRP A 321 20.50 20.41 -13.08
C TRP A 321 21.54 21.03 -14.01
N THR A 322 22.65 21.46 -13.45
CA THR A 322 23.84 21.81 -14.22
C THR A 322 24.60 20.52 -14.59
N LYS A 323 25.38 20.59 -15.66
CA LYS A 323 26.26 19.47 -16.08
C LYS A 323 27.18 19.02 -14.95
N ARG A 324 27.73 19.95 -14.16
CA ARG A 324 28.59 19.67 -13.01
C ARG A 324 27.89 18.89 -11.90
N GLU A 325 26.68 19.30 -11.57
CA GLU A 325 25.89 18.59 -10.55
C GLU A 325 25.63 17.15 -10.96
N ILE A 326 25.23 16.90 -12.22
CA ILE A 326 25.01 15.55 -12.71
C ILE A 326 26.29 14.72 -12.63
N ILE A 327 27.40 15.22 -13.16
CA ILE A 327 28.69 14.54 -13.14
C ILE A 327 29.10 14.19 -11.69
N SER A 328 28.84 15.08 -10.72
CA SER A 328 29.18 14.86 -9.32
C SER A 328 28.41 13.73 -8.64
N GLN A 329 27.26 13.33 -9.22
CA GLN A 329 26.36 12.29 -8.67
C GLN A 329 26.39 10.97 -9.44
N LEU A 330 27.06 10.90 -10.60
CA LEU A 330 27.19 9.66 -11.39
C LEU A 330 27.84 8.56 -10.53
N GLY A 331 27.32 7.33 -10.66
CA GLY A 331 27.81 6.15 -9.95
C GLY A 331 27.47 6.10 -8.46
N LYS A 332 26.71 7.09 -7.93
CA LYS A 332 26.33 7.16 -6.51
C LYS A 332 24.92 6.65 -6.23
N ASN A 333 24.33 5.89 -7.15
CA ASN A 333 22.99 5.35 -7.04
C ASN A 333 21.87 6.42 -6.90
N TYR A 334 22.14 7.64 -7.39
CA TYR A 334 21.24 8.78 -7.33
C TYR A 334 20.31 8.84 -8.53
N PHE A 335 20.81 8.40 -9.68
CA PHE A 335 20.12 8.37 -10.95
C PHE A 335 19.65 6.96 -11.32
N THR A 336 18.70 6.87 -12.26
CA THR A 336 18.39 5.59 -12.90
C THR A 336 19.58 5.13 -13.76
N PRO A 337 19.79 3.81 -13.91
CA PRO A 337 20.85 3.30 -14.76
C PRO A 337 20.75 3.79 -16.21
N ASN A 338 19.51 3.93 -16.73
CA ASN A 338 19.25 4.47 -18.07
C ASN A 338 19.76 5.91 -18.19
N LEU A 339 19.40 6.78 -17.24
CA LEU A 339 19.87 8.18 -17.23
C LEU A 339 21.39 8.27 -17.17
N GLU A 340 22.06 7.48 -16.33
CA GLU A 340 23.53 7.49 -16.25
C GLU A 340 24.16 7.09 -17.58
N PHE A 341 23.65 6.02 -18.21
CA PHE A 341 24.11 5.56 -19.50
C PHE A 341 23.86 6.60 -20.62
N GLU A 342 22.66 7.14 -20.69
CA GLU A 342 22.28 8.13 -21.71
C GLU A 342 23.05 9.44 -21.56
N PHE A 343 23.24 9.91 -20.32
CA PHE A 343 24.02 11.09 -20.06
C PHE A 343 25.48 10.93 -20.52
N GLN A 344 26.12 9.83 -20.21
CA GLN A 344 27.52 9.58 -20.55
C GLN A 344 27.74 9.41 -22.06
N ASN A 345 26.81 8.74 -22.75
CA ASN A 345 26.98 8.38 -24.16
C ASN A 345 26.38 9.38 -25.13
N PHE A 346 25.28 10.02 -24.79
CA PHE A 346 24.50 10.83 -25.71
C PHE A 346 24.30 12.27 -25.25
N ILE A 347 23.66 12.46 -24.08
CA ILE A 347 23.10 13.76 -23.65
C ILE A 347 24.18 14.78 -23.32
N SER A 348 25.32 14.37 -22.74
CA SER A 348 26.41 15.28 -22.37
C SER A 348 26.98 16.08 -23.56
N LYS A 349 26.75 15.64 -24.79
CA LYS A 349 27.19 16.28 -26.05
C LYS A 349 26.33 17.48 -26.44
N PHE A 350 25.08 17.51 -25.97
CA PHE A 350 24.12 18.59 -26.26
C PHE A 350 24.22 19.79 -25.30
N TRP A 351 25.10 19.74 -24.31
CA TRP A 351 25.41 20.88 -23.47
C TRP A 351 26.23 21.92 -24.26
N LYS A 352 25.65 23.07 -24.48
CA LYS A 352 26.33 24.23 -25.07
C LYS A 352 27.12 24.98 -24.01
#